data_31b0972a1ca693f47e40c5e2b3770535
#
_entry.id   31b0972a1ca693f47e40c5e2b3770535
#
_cell.length_a   1.000
_cell.length_b   1.000
_cell.length_c   1.000
_cell.angle_alpha   90.00
_cell.angle_beta   90.00
_cell.angle_gamma   90.00
#
_symmetry.space_group_name_H-M   'P 1'
#
loop_
_entity.id
_entity.type
_entity.pdbx_description
1 polymer ?
#
loop_
_entity_poly.entity_id
_entity_poly.type
_entity_poly.pdbx_seq_one_letter_code
_entity_poly.pdbx_strand_id
1 'polypeptide(L)'
;LFSITEVRWGLTAAIIIPQLCDAIGVRQVRRYALTGERFGAEDARRIGLVHEVVPLADLDSAGAKVVEQLLGNAPDALAETKKLAMESSFGGMAVDDAAYKRLVHLHSAKRQTAEAAEGLASFAEKRAGRWSGAA
;
A
#
# COMPACT_ATOMS: atom_id res chain seq x y z
N LEU A 1 -13.14 10.19 -14.00
CA LEU A 1 -14.06 10.64 -12.97
C LEU A 1 -14.42 9.48 -12.03
N PHE A 2 -14.48 9.76 -10.73
CA PHE A 2 -14.85 8.84 -9.67
C PHE A 2 -16.15 9.29 -9.02
N SER A 3 -16.93 8.38 -8.47
CA SER A 3 -18.07 8.67 -7.61
C SER A 3 -18.53 7.41 -6.87
N ILE A 4 -19.20 7.60 -5.72
CA ILE A 4 -19.84 6.55 -4.92
C ILE A 4 -21.31 6.92 -4.90
N THR A 5 -22.12 6.36 -5.81
CA THR A 5 -23.47 6.86 -6.13
C THR A 5 -24.61 6.00 -5.59
N GLU A 6 -24.34 4.93 -4.89
CA GLU A 6 -25.30 3.96 -4.39
C GLU A 6 -26.44 4.58 -3.61
N VAL A 7 -26.16 5.60 -2.80
CA VAL A 7 -27.16 6.33 -2.00
C VAL A 7 -28.25 7.01 -2.85
N ARG A 8 -27.93 7.36 -4.11
CA ARG A 8 -28.91 7.97 -5.02
C ARG A 8 -30.01 6.98 -5.44
N TRP A 9 -29.71 5.70 -5.31
CA TRP A 9 -30.60 4.60 -5.71
C TRP A 9 -31.16 3.83 -4.52
N GLY A 10 -31.04 4.37 -3.30
CA GLY A 10 -31.46 3.69 -2.08
C GLY A 10 -30.59 2.48 -1.71
N LEU A 11 -29.38 2.40 -2.26
CA LEU A 11 -28.42 1.34 -2.01
C LEU A 11 -27.27 1.80 -1.11
N THR A 12 -26.54 0.86 -0.58
CA THR A 12 -25.35 1.09 0.24
C THR A 12 -24.13 0.40 -0.37
N ALA A 13 -23.03 1.13 -0.51
CA ALA A 13 -21.76 0.62 -1.00
C ALA A 13 -21.02 -0.25 0.05
N ALA A 14 -21.74 -1.16 0.73
CA ALA A 14 -21.29 -1.85 1.94
C ALA A 14 -19.97 -2.59 1.75
N ILE A 15 -19.76 -3.23 0.59
CA ILE A 15 -18.58 -4.07 0.32
C ILE A 15 -17.31 -3.22 0.17
N ILE A 16 -17.42 -2.01 -0.40
CA ILE A 16 -16.25 -1.16 -0.70
C ILE A 16 -15.96 -0.11 0.38
N ILE A 17 -16.91 0.18 1.27
CA ILE A 17 -16.74 1.20 2.32
C ILE A 17 -15.51 0.92 3.21
N PRO A 18 -15.25 -0.29 3.71
CA PRO A 18 -14.08 -0.55 4.55
C PRO A 18 -12.76 -0.25 3.83
N GLN A 19 -12.62 -0.69 2.58
CA GLN A 19 -11.42 -0.45 1.77
C GLN A 19 -11.22 1.04 1.47
N LEU A 20 -12.32 1.75 1.20
CA LEU A 20 -12.26 3.20 0.98
C LEU A 20 -11.89 3.94 2.28
N CYS A 21 -12.42 3.52 3.44
CA CYS A 21 -12.05 4.11 4.73
C CYS A 21 -10.56 3.92 5.03
N ASP A 22 -10.01 2.78 4.67
CA ASP A 22 -8.58 2.51 4.79
C ASP A 22 -7.75 3.42 3.86
N ALA A 23 -8.16 3.53 2.60
CA ALA A 23 -7.43 4.30 1.59
C ALA A 23 -7.49 5.83 1.80
N ILE A 24 -8.67 6.40 2.05
CA ILE A 24 -8.89 7.85 2.05
C ILE A 24 -9.40 8.41 3.39
N GLY A 25 -9.54 7.55 4.38
CA GLY A 25 -10.05 7.90 5.70
C GLY A 25 -11.56 8.11 5.75
N VAL A 26 -12.14 7.83 6.92
CA VAL A 26 -13.59 7.91 7.18
C VAL A 26 -14.19 9.27 6.80
N ARG A 27 -13.46 10.36 7.02
CA ARG A 27 -13.96 11.72 6.74
C ARG A 27 -14.26 11.92 5.25
N GLN A 28 -13.35 11.48 4.36
CA GLN A 28 -13.55 11.61 2.92
C GLN A 28 -14.63 10.66 2.42
N VAL A 29 -14.65 9.42 2.93
CA VAL A 29 -15.70 8.46 2.59
C VAL A 29 -17.08 9.01 2.94
N ARG A 30 -17.26 9.59 4.13
CA ARG A 30 -18.54 10.21 4.53
C ARG A 30 -18.94 11.31 3.56
N ARG A 31 -18.04 12.15 3.10
CA ARG A 31 -18.35 13.18 2.12
C ARG A 31 -18.85 12.55 0.82
N TYR A 32 -17.99 11.76 0.16
CA TYR A 32 -18.27 11.28 -1.20
C TYR A 32 -19.37 10.21 -1.27
N ALA A 33 -19.45 9.32 -0.27
CA ALA A 33 -20.48 8.28 -0.23
C ALA A 33 -21.88 8.82 0.16
N LEU A 34 -21.96 9.89 0.96
CA LEU A 34 -23.25 10.47 1.33
C LEU A 34 -23.77 11.47 0.31
N THR A 35 -22.89 12.20 -0.36
CA THR A 35 -23.30 13.18 -1.38
C THR A 35 -23.45 12.56 -2.76
N GLY A 36 -22.74 11.47 -3.05
CA GLY A 36 -22.62 10.88 -4.39
C GLY A 36 -22.01 11.86 -5.40
N GLU A 37 -21.29 12.90 -4.95
CA GLU A 37 -20.62 13.85 -5.84
C GLU A 37 -19.54 13.19 -6.69
N ARG A 38 -19.29 13.76 -7.85
CA ARG A 38 -18.22 13.32 -8.74
C ARG A 38 -16.95 14.11 -8.47
N PHE A 39 -15.80 13.44 -8.60
CA PHE A 39 -14.50 14.09 -8.44
C PHE A 39 -13.50 13.57 -9.48
N GLY A 40 -12.52 14.40 -9.79
CA GLY A 40 -11.52 14.14 -10.83
C GLY A 40 -10.30 13.39 -10.31
N ALA A 41 -9.35 13.13 -11.20
CA ALA A 41 -8.11 12.41 -10.90
C ALA A 41 -7.23 13.19 -9.88
N GLU A 42 -7.14 14.51 -10.01
CA GLU A 42 -6.36 15.33 -9.08
C GLU A 42 -6.97 15.34 -7.66
N ASP A 43 -8.30 15.39 -7.55
CA ASP A 43 -8.95 15.22 -6.26
C ASP A 43 -8.70 13.83 -5.68
N ALA A 44 -8.77 12.78 -6.51
CA ALA A 44 -8.47 11.41 -6.11
C ALA A 44 -7.04 11.28 -5.55
N ARG A 45 -6.06 11.93 -6.19
CA ARG A 45 -4.68 12.01 -5.71
C ARG A 45 -4.59 12.76 -4.37
N ARG A 46 -5.23 13.92 -4.31
CA ARG A 46 -5.20 14.78 -3.11
C ARG A 46 -5.78 14.11 -1.87
N ILE A 47 -6.81 13.26 -2.04
CA ILE A 47 -7.43 12.53 -0.92
C ILE A 47 -6.79 11.16 -0.66
N GLY A 48 -5.80 10.74 -1.44
CA GLY A 48 -5.08 9.48 -1.26
C GLY A 48 -5.73 8.25 -1.92
N LEU A 49 -6.76 8.43 -2.78
CA LEU A 49 -7.38 7.32 -3.49
C LEU A 49 -6.47 6.74 -4.58
N VAL A 50 -5.67 7.58 -5.22
CA VAL A 50 -4.63 7.19 -6.18
C VAL A 50 -3.31 7.85 -5.78
N HIS A 51 -2.19 7.19 -6.07
CA HIS A 51 -0.86 7.68 -5.70
C HIS A 51 -0.37 8.77 -6.65
N GLU A 52 -0.58 8.55 -7.96
CA GLU A 52 -0.10 9.44 -9.02
C GLU A 52 -1.18 9.69 -10.07
N VAL A 53 -1.07 10.83 -10.73
CA VAL A 53 -1.86 11.18 -11.91
C VAL A 53 -0.88 11.62 -12.98
N VAL A 54 -0.93 10.95 -14.12
CA VAL A 54 -0.04 11.21 -15.27
C VAL A 54 -0.88 11.33 -16.55
N PRO A 55 -0.35 11.95 -17.61
CA PRO A 55 -0.96 11.87 -18.92
C PRO A 55 -1.16 10.42 -19.37
N LEU A 56 -2.21 10.14 -20.14
CA LEU A 56 -2.51 8.78 -20.61
C LEU A 56 -1.33 8.14 -21.36
N ALA A 57 -0.59 8.93 -22.12
CA ALA A 57 0.60 8.44 -22.85
C ALA A 57 1.73 7.97 -21.93
N ASP A 58 1.76 8.43 -20.68
CA ASP A 58 2.82 8.14 -19.71
C ASP A 58 2.40 7.04 -18.70
N LEU A 59 1.17 6.54 -18.78
CA LEU A 59 0.62 5.62 -17.78
C LEU A 59 1.44 4.33 -17.67
N ASP A 60 1.76 3.71 -18.80
CA ASP A 60 2.55 2.47 -18.83
C ASP A 60 3.97 2.69 -18.29
N SER A 61 4.60 3.82 -18.65
CA SER A 61 5.95 4.14 -18.17
C SER A 61 5.97 4.45 -16.67
N ALA A 62 4.94 5.13 -16.16
CA ALA A 62 4.80 5.36 -14.72
C ALA A 62 4.59 4.05 -13.96
N GLY A 63 3.72 3.16 -14.48
CA GLY A 63 3.52 1.83 -13.91
C GLY A 63 4.79 0.98 -13.92
N ALA A 64 5.52 0.99 -15.03
CA ALA A 64 6.78 0.25 -15.18
C ALA A 64 7.83 0.68 -14.14
N LYS A 65 7.94 1.97 -13.82
CA LYS A 65 8.85 2.47 -12.77
C LYS A 65 8.51 1.90 -11.39
N VAL A 66 7.23 1.80 -11.04
CA VAL A 66 6.81 1.21 -9.76
C VAL A 66 7.13 -0.29 -9.73
N VAL A 67 6.88 -1.00 -10.84
CA VAL A 67 7.22 -2.43 -10.96
C VAL A 67 8.73 -2.64 -10.82
N GLU A 68 9.55 -1.83 -11.48
CA GLU A 68 11.02 -1.88 -11.37
C GLU A 68 11.49 -1.70 -9.92
N GLN A 69 10.91 -0.74 -9.20
CA GLN A 69 11.22 -0.54 -7.77
C GLN A 69 10.85 -1.77 -6.93
N LEU A 70 9.69 -2.39 -7.20
CA LEU A 70 9.27 -3.61 -6.51
C LEU A 70 10.20 -4.78 -6.79
N LEU A 71 10.58 -4.99 -8.04
CA LEU A 71 11.49 -6.06 -8.47
C LEU A 71 12.93 -5.86 -7.94
N GLY A 72 13.32 -4.64 -7.60
CA GLY A 72 14.59 -4.33 -6.96
C GLY A 72 14.67 -4.70 -5.48
N ASN A 73 13.55 -5.07 -4.85
CA ASN A 73 13.49 -5.37 -3.41
C ASN A 73 13.58 -6.88 -3.15
N ALA A 74 14.03 -7.23 -1.94
CA ALA A 74 14.08 -8.61 -1.45
C ALA A 74 12.65 -9.19 -1.37
N PRO A 75 12.34 -10.31 -2.08
CA PRO A 75 10.96 -10.76 -2.27
C PRO A 75 10.27 -11.18 -0.96
N ASP A 76 10.97 -11.86 -0.07
CA ASP A 76 10.40 -12.27 1.22
C ASP A 76 10.15 -11.07 2.14
N ALA A 77 11.08 -10.10 2.17
CA ALA A 77 10.90 -8.87 2.94
C ALA A 77 9.72 -8.04 2.42
N LEU A 78 9.55 -7.97 1.09
CA LEU A 78 8.44 -7.29 0.45
C LEU A 78 7.10 -7.94 0.79
N ALA A 79 7.03 -9.28 0.71
CA ALA A 79 5.82 -10.03 1.05
C ALA A 79 5.42 -9.86 2.52
N GLU A 80 6.38 -9.96 3.44
CA GLU A 80 6.16 -9.76 4.88
C GLU A 80 5.74 -8.32 5.20
N THR A 81 6.38 -7.32 4.58
CA THR A 81 6.02 -5.91 4.76
C THR A 81 4.60 -5.65 4.28
N LYS A 82 4.22 -6.17 3.10
CA LYS A 82 2.85 -6.07 2.59
C LYS A 82 1.85 -6.70 3.55
N LYS A 83 2.13 -7.89 4.08
CA LYS A 83 1.27 -8.58 5.05
C LYS A 83 1.09 -7.73 6.31
N LEU A 84 2.16 -7.20 6.89
CA LEU A 84 2.10 -6.34 8.08
C LEU A 84 1.30 -5.05 7.82
N ALA A 85 1.49 -4.41 6.67
CA ALA A 85 0.73 -3.23 6.30
C ALA A 85 -0.77 -3.53 6.21
N MET A 86 -1.15 -4.66 5.60
CA MET A 86 -2.56 -5.08 5.50
C MET A 86 -3.16 -5.48 6.85
N GLU A 87 -2.40 -6.12 7.73
CA GLU A 87 -2.84 -6.44 9.11
C GLU A 87 -3.04 -5.18 9.97
N SER A 88 -2.33 -4.10 9.66
CA SER A 88 -2.41 -2.82 10.35
C SER A 88 -3.54 -1.93 9.83
N SER A 89 -4.12 -2.25 8.66
CA SER A 89 -5.31 -1.61 8.12
C SER A 89 -6.56 -2.04 8.91
N PHE A 90 -7.72 -1.51 8.65
CA PHE A 90 -8.99 -1.90 9.30
C PHE A 90 -9.07 -1.74 10.84
N GLY A 91 -8.50 -0.68 11.38
CA GLY A 91 -8.76 -0.31 12.77
C GLY A 91 -7.55 -0.22 13.68
N GLY A 92 -6.40 -0.29 13.08
CA GLY A 92 -5.13 -0.11 13.78
C GLY A 92 -4.79 -1.30 14.67
N MET A 93 -3.60 -1.78 14.57
CA MET A 93 -3.06 -2.64 15.61
C MET A 93 -3.00 -1.78 16.88
N ALA A 94 -3.87 -2.05 17.85
CA ALA A 94 -3.69 -1.48 19.17
C ALA A 94 -2.24 -1.85 19.57
N VAL A 95 -1.37 -0.84 19.67
CA VAL A 95 0.03 -1.06 20.03
C VAL A 95 0.06 -1.25 21.54
N ASP A 96 -0.47 -2.39 21.98
CA ASP A 96 -0.25 -2.87 23.34
C ASP A 96 1.14 -3.55 23.43
N ASP A 97 1.56 -3.87 24.64
CA ASP A 97 2.85 -4.52 24.89
C ASP A 97 3.01 -5.86 24.13
N ALA A 98 1.93 -6.59 23.87
CA ALA A 98 1.97 -7.86 23.16
C ALA A 98 2.20 -7.66 21.66
N ALA A 99 1.50 -6.69 21.05
CA ALA A 99 1.70 -6.31 19.66
C ALA A 99 3.12 -5.76 19.44
N TYR A 100 3.61 -4.90 20.34
CA TYR A 100 4.97 -4.38 20.29
C TYR A 100 6.02 -5.49 20.35
N LYS A 101 5.90 -6.42 21.30
CA LYS A 101 6.80 -7.59 21.42
C LYS A 101 6.77 -8.46 20.18
N ARG A 102 5.59 -8.67 19.56
CA ARG A 102 5.45 -9.39 18.30
C ARG A 102 6.23 -8.70 17.19
N LEU A 103 6.12 -7.38 17.05
CA LEU A 103 6.84 -6.61 16.03
C LEU A 103 8.36 -6.68 16.23
N VAL A 104 8.83 -6.55 17.47
CA VAL A 104 10.26 -6.69 17.81
C VAL A 104 10.75 -8.10 17.46
N HIS A 105 9.96 -9.13 17.78
CA HIS A 105 10.32 -10.52 17.42
C HIS A 105 10.41 -10.72 15.91
N LEU A 106 9.42 -10.26 15.14
CA LEU A 106 9.43 -10.34 13.68
C LEU A 106 10.65 -9.62 13.08
N HIS A 107 10.93 -8.41 13.55
CA HIS A 107 12.11 -7.66 13.10
C HIS A 107 13.41 -8.42 13.37
N SER A 108 13.56 -8.97 14.56
CA SER A 108 14.76 -9.72 14.96
C SER A 108 14.89 -11.03 14.17
N ALA A 109 13.78 -11.76 13.98
CA ALA A 109 13.76 -13.00 13.22
C ALA A 109 14.12 -12.75 11.75
N LYS A 110 13.60 -11.68 11.14
CA LYS A 110 13.91 -11.33 9.74
C LYS A 110 15.40 -11.08 9.53
N ARG A 111 16.06 -10.43 10.47
CA ARG A 111 17.52 -10.18 10.41
C ARG A 111 18.38 -11.46 10.43
N GLN A 112 17.82 -12.59 10.86
CA GLN A 112 18.50 -13.90 10.90
C GLN A 112 18.33 -14.69 9.60
N THR A 113 17.57 -14.19 8.62
CA THR A 113 17.34 -14.91 7.36
C THR A 113 18.51 -14.78 6.38
N ALA A 114 18.64 -15.75 5.47
CA ALA A 114 19.61 -15.70 4.37
C ALA A 114 19.37 -14.51 3.44
N GLU A 115 18.10 -14.11 3.23
CA GLU A 115 17.75 -12.93 2.44
C GLU A 115 18.26 -11.65 3.09
N ALA A 116 18.11 -11.49 4.40
CA ALA A 116 18.65 -10.35 5.12
C ALA A 116 20.18 -10.31 5.10
N ALA A 117 20.83 -11.46 5.22
CA ALA A 117 22.29 -11.57 5.11
C ALA A 117 22.78 -11.11 3.73
N GLU A 118 22.13 -11.56 2.65
CA GLU A 118 22.41 -11.10 1.28
C GLU A 118 22.18 -9.59 1.13
N GLY A 119 21.07 -9.08 1.65
CA GLY A 119 20.74 -7.65 1.59
C GLY A 119 21.80 -6.79 2.28
N LEU A 120 22.22 -7.18 3.48
CA LEU A 120 23.28 -6.49 4.22
C LEU A 120 24.64 -6.56 3.52
N ALA A 121 24.99 -7.72 2.96
CA ALA A 121 26.22 -7.90 2.20
C ALA A 121 26.21 -7.03 0.92
N SER A 122 25.12 -7.05 0.15
CA SER A 122 24.98 -6.23 -1.06
C SER A 122 25.09 -4.74 -0.77
N PHE A 123 24.51 -4.28 0.34
CA PHE A 123 24.63 -2.89 0.79
C PHE A 123 26.07 -2.52 1.12
N ALA A 124 26.78 -3.36 1.91
CA ALA A 124 28.17 -3.13 2.29
C ALA A 124 29.11 -3.13 1.06
N GLU A 125 28.84 -4.00 0.10
CA GLU A 125 29.61 -4.16 -1.13
C GLU A 125 29.20 -3.19 -2.24
N LYS A 126 28.19 -2.34 -2.01
CA LYS A 126 27.65 -1.36 -2.98
C LYS A 126 27.23 -2.01 -4.31
N ARG A 127 26.64 -3.18 -4.27
CA ARG A 127 26.09 -3.92 -5.43
C ARG A 127 24.60 -4.16 -5.28
N ALA A 128 23.96 -4.57 -6.35
CA ALA A 128 22.58 -5.03 -6.30
C ALA A 128 22.47 -6.37 -5.54
N GLY A 129 21.33 -6.58 -4.87
CA GLY A 129 21.00 -7.87 -4.28
C GLY A 129 20.76 -8.94 -5.36
N ARG A 130 20.95 -10.23 -5.04
CA ARG A 130 20.81 -11.34 -6.00
C ARG A 130 19.44 -11.47 -6.64
N TRP A 131 18.41 -10.88 -6.04
CA TRP A 131 17.05 -10.82 -6.59
C TRP A 131 16.88 -9.76 -7.67
N SER A 132 17.80 -8.80 -7.77
CA SER A 132 17.78 -7.77 -8.81
C SER A 132 18.40 -8.33 -10.09
N GLY A 133 17.58 -8.66 -11.09
CA GLY A 133 18.05 -9.18 -12.38
C GLY A 133 17.66 -10.62 -12.70
N ALA A 134 16.77 -11.22 -11.90
CA ALA A 134 16.18 -12.54 -12.17
C ALA A 134 14.84 -12.40 -12.94
N ALA A 135 14.78 -11.51 -13.95
CA ALA A 135 13.66 -11.41 -14.88
C ALA A 135 14.13 -11.72 -16.30
#